data_f49f9313cd2bfef1d9ed4e3d11a717df
#
_entry.id   f49f9313cd2bfef1d9ed4e3d11a717df
#
_cell.length_a   1.000
_cell.length_b   1.000
_cell.length_c   1.000
_cell.angle_alpha   90.00
_cell.angle_beta   90.00
_cell.angle_gamma   90.00
#
_symmetry.space_group_name_H-M   'P 1'
#
loop_
_entity.id
_entity.type
_entity.pdbx_description
1 polymer ?
#
loop_
_entity_poly.entity_id
_entity_poly.type
_entity_poly.pdbx_seq_one_letter_code
_entity_poly.pdbx_strand_id
1 'polypeptide(L)'
;FNFDFPVLVDSSNNFKSYNFSKNDLQHDFSWKSFQWFIVKRGENYALRIKDFENYLISEIDKIPAFTIDTSWRINGIFKPYIKEQERTISNIWGHAVEQPTAGIVTFNYANQVYELESNIESGKLAVIFKDGTTGNETYSGGRQLYLSKPDKDGEVILDFNKSFNFPCAFNDFTTCPVPPEKNHLPFRIIAGEKRYIKI
;
A
#
# COMPACT_ATOMS: atom_id res chain seq x y z
N PHE A 1 26.18 7.47 -9.25
CA PHE A 1 26.53 6.17 -8.68
C PHE A 1 26.56 5.18 -9.81
N ASN A 2 27.73 4.58 -10.06
CA ASN A 2 27.85 3.45 -10.99
C ASN A 2 27.50 2.19 -10.21
N PHE A 3 26.43 1.52 -10.57
CA PHE A 3 26.16 0.17 -10.12
C PHE A 3 26.59 -0.78 -11.24
N ASP A 4 27.69 -1.46 -11.04
CA ASP A 4 28.12 -2.56 -11.92
C ASP A 4 27.31 -3.81 -11.53
N PHE A 5 26.05 -3.89 -11.97
CA PHE A 5 25.34 -5.15 -11.98
C PHE A 5 25.52 -5.84 -13.34
N PRO A 6 25.83 -7.13 -13.38
CA PRO A 6 25.76 -7.87 -14.62
C PRO A 6 24.30 -7.97 -15.07
N VAL A 7 23.91 -7.12 -16.00
CA VAL A 7 22.59 -7.18 -16.63
C VAL A 7 22.73 -7.96 -17.93
N LEU A 8 22.17 -9.14 -17.97
CA LEU A 8 21.98 -9.86 -19.23
C LEU A 8 20.89 -9.12 -20.03
N VAL A 9 21.29 -8.50 -21.14
CA VAL A 9 20.38 -7.66 -21.95
C VAL A 9 19.90 -8.40 -23.18
N ASP A 10 20.56 -9.50 -23.54
CA ASP A 10 20.15 -10.34 -24.65
C ASP A 10 20.66 -11.79 -24.47
N SER A 11 20.26 -12.66 -25.40
CA SER A 11 20.66 -14.08 -25.45
C SER A 11 22.16 -14.30 -25.70
N SER A 12 23.00 -13.26 -25.80
CA SER A 12 24.41 -13.32 -26.15
C SER A 12 25.38 -13.33 -24.95
N ASN A 13 24.89 -13.41 -23.70
CA ASN A 13 25.71 -13.38 -22.47
C ASN A 13 26.61 -12.15 -22.29
N ASN A 14 26.30 -11.04 -22.95
CA ASN A 14 27.06 -9.82 -22.79
C ASN A 14 26.55 -9.00 -21.59
N PHE A 15 27.46 -8.74 -20.67
CA PHE A 15 27.21 -7.81 -19.57
C PHE A 15 27.29 -6.38 -20.09
N LYS A 16 26.23 -5.59 -19.87
CA LYS A 16 26.25 -4.15 -20.10
C LYS A 16 26.12 -3.44 -18.77
N SER A 17 27.01 -2.48 -18.52
CA SER A 17 26.80 -1.49 -17.46
C SER A 17 25.83 -0.44 -17.96
N TYR A 18 24.86 -0.05 -17.14
CA TYR A 18 23.96 1.03 -17.41
C TYR A 18 24.25 2.19 -16.47
N ASN A 19 24.48 3.37 -17.04
CA ASN A 19 24.47 4.62 -16.29
C ASN A 19 23.01 5.11 -16.25
N PHE A 20 22.42 5.12 -15.09
CA PHE A 20 21.05 5.61 -14.90
C PHE A 20 21.06 7.12 -14.71
N SER A 21 20.37 7.83 -15.60
CA SER A 21 19.99 9.22 -15.40
C SER A 21 18.61 9.31 -14.71
N LYS A 22 18.23 10.50 -14.25
CA LYS A 22 16.89 10.74 -13.69
C LYS A 22 15.76 10.34 -14.66
N ASN A 23 16.03 10.33 -15.97
CA ASN A 23 15.05 10.02 -17.01
C ASN A 23 14.89 8.52 -17.25
N ASP A 24 15.80 7.67 -16.74
CA ASP A 24 15.83 6.24 -16.99
C ASP A 24 15.05 5.41 -15.95
N LEU A 25 14.43 6.05 -14.96
CA LEU A 25 13.66 5.40 -13.91
C LEU A 25 12.40 4.67 -14.41
N GLN A 26 12.05 4.81 -15.70
CA GLN A 26 10.87 4.22 -16.31
C GLN A 26 11.18 2.99 -17.17
N HIS A 27 12.43 2.53 -17.23
CA HIS A 27 12.77 1.35 -18.00
C HIS A 27 12.60 0.08 -17.20
N ASP A 28 11.76 -0.80 -17.71
CA ASP A 28 11.59 -2.15 -17.21
C ASP A 28 12.59 -3.08 -17.91
N PHE A 29 13.32 -3.85 -17.11
CA PHE A 29 14.20 -4.88 -17.58
C PHE A 29 13.55 -6.24 -17.31
N SER A 30 13.77 -7.21 -18.17
CA SER A 30 13.25 -8.56 -17.97
C SER A 30 14.28 -9.62 -18.35
N TRP A 31 14.27 -10.73 -17.61
CA TRP A 31 15.04 -11.92 -17.91
C TRP A 31 14.37 -13.14 -17.29
N LYS A 32 14.00 -14.11 -18.09
CA LYS A 32 13.21 -15.29 -17.68
C LYS A 32 11.93 -14.85 -16.95
N SER A 33 11.73 -15.33 -15.72
CA SER A 33 10.61 -14.98 -14.85
C SER A 33 10.77 -13.62 -14.16
N PHE A 34 11.94 -12.98 -14.26
CA PHE A 34 12.21 -11.74 -13.55
C PHE A 34 11.90 -10.51 -14.41
N GLN A 35 11.23 -9.54 -13.81
CA GLN A 35 11.13 -8.17 -14.27
C GLN A 35 11.66 -7.24 -13.17
N TRP A 36 12.47 -6.25 -13.53
CA TRP A 36 12.96 -5.28 -12.54
C TRP A 36 13.04 -3.88 -13.10
N PHE A 37 12.98 -2.93 -12.20
CA PHE A 37 13.15 -1.51 -12.49
C PHE A 37 13.69 -0.77 -11.26
N ILE A 38 14.28 0.40 -11.49
CA ILE A 38 14.79 1.23 -10.41
C ILE A 38 13.69 2.13 -9.90
N VAL A 39 13.56 2.23 -8.59
CA VAL A 39 12.66 3.16 -7.90
C VAL A 39 13.46 4.10 -7.01
N LYS A 40 13.07 5.37 -6.98
CA LYS A 40 13.58 6.32 -5.99
C LYS A 40 12.67 6.29 -4.76
N ARG A 41 13.28 6.26 -3.57
CA ARG A 41 12.60 6.32 -2.27
C ARG A 41 13.31 7.34 -1.39
N GLY A 42 12.77 8.56 -1.31
CA GLY A 42 13.48 9.69 -0.70
C GLY A 42 14.78 9.95 -1.46
N GLU A 43 15.91 9.99 -0.77
CA GLU A 43 17.24 10.15 -1.39
C GLU A 43 17.88 8.82 -1.84
N ASN A 44 17.25 7.69 -1.54
CA ASN A 44 17.80 6.37 -1.88
C ASN A 44 17.20 5.81 -3.18
N TYR A 45 18.01 5.06 -3.89
CA TYR A 45 17.56 4.25 -5.02
C TYR A 45 17.47 2.79 -4.58
N ALA A 46 16.44 2.11 -5.07
CA ALA A 46 16.21 0.70 -4.83
C ALA A 46 15.86 -0.02 -6.13
N LEU A 47 16.22 -1.28 -6.20
CA LEU A 47 15.83 -2.15 -7.29
C LEU A 47 14.52 -2.87 -6.90
N ARG A 48 13.46 -2.66 -7.69
CA ARG A 48 12.23 -3.43 -7.53
C ARG A 48 12.27 -4.61 -8.48
N ILE A 49 12.20 -5.81 -7.91
CA ILE A 49 12.20 -7.08 -8.66
C ILE A 49 10.82 -7.71 -8.53
N LYS A 50 10.28 -8.17 -9.64
CA LYS A 50 9.11 -9.05 -9.72
C LYS A 50 9.60 -10.40 -10.24
N ASP A 51 9.25 -11.46 -9.54
CA ASP A 51 9.51 -12.84 -9.98
C ASP A 51 8.16 -13.52 -10.23
N PHE A 52 7.84 -13.75 -11.50
CA PHE A 52 6.57 -14.32 -11.92
C PHE A 52 6.49 -15.86 -11.74
N GLU A 53 7.60 -16.51 -11.42
CA GLU A 53 7.67 -17.93 -11.07
C GLU A 53 8.01 -18.13 -9.58
N ASN A 54 7.84 -17.09 -8.76
CA ASN A 54 8.07 -17.22 -7.33
C ASN A 54 7.13 -18.27 -6.75
N TYR A 55 7.69 -19.22 -5.99
CA TYR A 55 6.94 -20.34 -5.41
C TYR A 55 5.77 -19.87 -4.53
N LEU A 56 5.89 -18.71 -3.88
CA LEU A 56 4.81 -18.14 -3.06
C LEU A 56 3.53 -17.87 -3.86
N ILE A 57 3.63 -17.68 -5.19
CA ILE A 57 2.44 -17.48 -6.04
C ILE A 57 1.56 -18.72 -6.03
N SER A 58 2.17 -19.91 -6.00
CA SER A 58 1.46 -21.19 -5.93
C SER A 58 1.05 -21.58 -4.51
N GLU A 59 1.72 -21.05 -3.48
CA GLU A 59 1.41 -21.35 -2.09
C GLU A 59 0.28 -20.48 -1.51
N ILE A 60 0.06 -19.28 -2.08
CA ILE A 60 -1.04 -18.41 -1.68
C ILE A 60 -2.33 -18.84 -2.39
N ASP A 61 -2.98 -19.89 -1.90
CA ASP A 61 -4.25 -20.36 -2.43
C ASP A 61 -5.40 -19.40 -2.05
N LYS A 62 -5.44 -18.96 -0.79
CA LYS A 62 -6.50 -18.10 -0.30
C LYS A 62 -6.01 -17.16 0.79
N ILE A 63 -6.33 -15.89 0.67
CA ILE A 63 -6.14 -14.91 1.73
C ILE A 63 -7.34 -15.01 2.70
N PRO A 64 -7.12 -15.32 4.00
CA PRO A 64 -8.20 -15.37 4.96
C PRO A 64 -8.89 -14.02 5.08
N ALA A 65 -10.22 -14.03 5.20
CA ALA A 65 -11.01 -12.83 5.40
C ALA A 65 -12.10 -13.07 6.46
N PHE A 66 -12.61 -11.98 7.01
CA PHE A 66 -13.82 -12.04 7.82
C PHE A 66 -15.04 -12.33 6.92
N THR A 67 -16.10 -12.85 7.53
CA THR A 67 -17.40 -12.97 6.85
C THR A 67 -17.90 -11.58 6.47
N ILE A 68 -18.42 -11.46 5.25
CA ILE A 68 -18.98 -10.20 4.78
C ILE A 68 -20.17 -9.79 5.66
N ASP A 69 -20.11 -8.57 6.16
CA ASP A 69 -21.17 -7.95 6.96
C ASP A 69 -21.44 -6.55 6.43
N THR A 70 -22.67 -6.29 6.00
CA THR A 70 -23.08 -5.02 5.43
C THR A 70 -23.03 -3.85 6.40
N SER A 71 -23.03 -4.10 7.71
CA SER A 71 -22.85 -3.06 8.74
C SER A 71 -21.48 -2.38 8.65
N TRP A 72 -20.49 -3.04 8.06
CA TRP A 72 -19.16 -2.48 7.79
C TRP A 72 -19.06 -1.70 6.47
N ARG A 73 -20.18 -1.43 5.83
CA ARG A 73 -20.27 -0.52 4.69
C ARG A 73 -20.84 0.81 5.19
N ILE A 74 -19.96 1.73 5.55
CA ILE A 74 -20.26 2.96 6.27
C ILE A 74 -20.20 4.15 5.32
N ASN A 75 -21.16 5.05 5.39
CA ASN A 75 -21.12 6.33 4.68
C ASN A 75 -20.23 7.32 5.44
N GLY A 76 -19.47 8.09 4.69
CA GLY A 76 -18.60 9.14 5.22
C GLY A 76 -18.62 10.37 4.33
N ILE A 77 -17.98 11.42 4.80
CA ILE A 77 -17.81 12.68 4.07
C ILE A 77 -16.32 12.93 3.87
N PHE A 78 -15.90 13.06 2.64
CA PHE A 78 -14.56 13.47 2.27
C PHE A 78 -14.48 14.99 2.16
N LYS A 79 -13.50 15.57 2.83
CA LYS A 79 -13.15 16.98 2.73
C LYS A 79 -11.73 17.09 2.18
N PRO A 80 -11.55 17.55 0.93
CA PRO A 80 -10.22 17.70 0.35
C PRO A 80 -9.45 18.82 1.07
N TYR A 81 -8.14 18.69 1.13
CA TYR A 81 -7.28 19.80 1.50
C TYR A 81 -7.27 20.86 0.41
N ILE A 82 -7.22 22.14 0.80
CA ILE A 82 -7.19 23.29 -0.13
C ILE A 82 -5.90 23.26 -0.97
N LYS A 83 -4.81 22.74 -0.40
CA LYS A 83 -3.54 22.49 -1.09
C LYS A 83 -3.11 21.08 -0.75
N GLU A 84 -2.57 20.38 -1.75
CA GLU A 84 -1.89 19.12 -1.48
C GLU A 84 -0.87 19.34 -0.37
N GLN A 85 -0.95 18.52 0.66
CA GLN A 85 0.00 18.50 1.75
C GLN A 85 0.83 17.24 1.57
N GLU A 86 2.12 17.39 1.58
CA GLU A 86 3.02 16.25 1.70
C GLU A 86 3.17 15.93 3.18
N ARG A 87 2.96 14.68 3.51
CA ARG A 87 3.22 14.16 4.83
C ARG A 87 4.40 13.22 4.78
N THR A 88 5.34 13.44 5.64
CA THR A 88 6.39 12.48 5.91
C THR A 88 5.81 11.34 6.75
N ILE A 89 5.76 10.14 6.19
CA ILE A 89 5.42 8.92 6.92
C ILE A 89 6.62 7.99 6.95
N SER A 90 6.70 7.17 7.98
CA SER A 90 7.71 6.11 8.02
C SER A 90 7.23 4.90 7.23
N ASN A 91 8.14 4.22 6.55
CA ASN A 91 7.91 2.86 6.10
C ASN A 91 8.29 1.86 7.20
N ILE A 92 8.03 0.58 6.99
CA ILE A 92 8.33 -0.49 7.95
C ILE A 92 9.83 -0.63 8.28
N TRP A 93 10.72 -0.03 7.49
CA TRP A 93 12.17 0.03 7.70
C TRP A 93 12.62 1.30 8.42
N GLY A 94 11.67 2.15 8.83
CA GLY A 94 11.94 3.43 9.49
C GLY A 94 12.40 4.55 8.57
N HIS A 95 12.40 4.34 7.25
CA HIS A 95 12.75 5.39 6.30
C HIS A 95 11.59 6.36 6.12
N ALA A 96 11.89 7.65 6.11
CA ALA A 96 10.93 8.69 5.78
C ALA A 96 10.52 8.62 4.30
N VAL A 97 9.24 8.69 4.05
CA VAL A 97 8.64 8.73 2.70
C VAL A 97 7.64 9.88 2.67
N GLU A 98 7.82 10.78 1.70
CA GLU A 98 6.84 11.81 1.44
C GLU A 98 5.63 11.18 0.75
N GLN A 99 4.46 11.37 1.34
CA GLN A 99 3.20 10.90 0.79
C GLN A 99 2.24 12.07 0.62
N PRO A 100 1.76 12.34 -0.60
CA PRO A 100 0.74 13.35 -0.81
C PRO A 100 -0.54 12.94 -0.11
N THR A 101 -1.12 13.86 0.68
CA THR A 101 -2.39 13.67 1.36
C THR A 101 -3.49 14.39 0.61
N ALA A 102 -4.64 13.73 0.42
CA ALA A 102 -5.77 14.25 -0.35
C ALA A 102 -6.74 15.06 0.51
N GLY A 103 -6.92 14.65 1.77
CA GLY A 103 -7.90 15.26 2.66
C GLY A 103 -8.29 14.34 3.82
N ILE A 104 -9.37 14.68 4.49
CA ILE A 104 -9.92 13.94 5.63
C ILE A 104 -11.24 13.28 5.22
N VAL A 105 -11.42 12.05 5.61
CA VAL A 105 -12.70 11.34 5.55
C VAL A 105 -13.25 11.21 6.96
N THR A 106 -14.44 11.80 7.17
CA THR A 106 -15.16 11.75 8.45
C THR A 106 -16.32 10.78 8.33
N PHE A 107 -16.50 9.91 9.31
CA PHE A 107 -17.62 8.96 9.37
C PHE A 107 -18.10 8.72 10.79
N ASN A 108 -19.33 8.21 10.94
CA ASN A 108 -19.92 7.87 12.23
C ASN A 108 -19.89 6.36 12.46
N TYR A 109 -19.46 5.98 13.65
CA TYR A 109 -19.55 4.60 14.14
C TYR A 109 -19.85 4.59 15.63
N ALA A 110 -20.80 3.76 16.08
CA ALA A 110 -21.22 3.64 17.48
C ALA A 110 -21.49 5.00 18.18
N ASN A 111 -22.20 5.89 17.49
CA ASN A 111 -22.52 7.24 17.94
C ASN A 111 -21.31 8.17 18.20
N GLN A 112 -20.17 7.85 17.61
CA GLN A 112 -18.97 8.69 17.67
C GLN A 112 -18.51 9.03 16.25
N VAL A 113 -17.91 10.21 16.10
CA VAL A 113 -17.33 10.69 14.85
C VAL A 113 -15.86 10.29 14.81
N TYR A 114 -15.43 9.72 13.71
CA TYR A 114 -14.04 9.35 13.45
C TYR A 114 -13.53 9.99 12.18
N GLU A 115 -12.26 10.23 12.13
CA GLU A 115 -11.58 10.83 11.00
C GLU A 115 -10.42 9.94 10.53
N LEU A 116 -10.28 9.82 9.21
CA LEU A 116 -9.14 9.17 8.58
C LEU A 116 -8.53 10.12 7.56
N GLU A 117 -7.24 10.32 7.64
CA GLU A 117 -6.52 11.01 6.58
C GLU A 117 -6.39 10.08 5.39
N SER A 118 -6.67 10.63 4.23
CA SER A 118 -6.68 9.92 2.95
C SER A 118 -5.59 10.43 2.02
N ASN A 119 -5.20 9.59 1.10
CA ASN A 119 -4.25 9.87 0.01
C ASN A 119 -4.86 9.47 -1.33
N ILE A 120 -4.22 9.88 -2.42
CA ILE A 120 -4.52 9.37 -3.77
C ILE A 120 -3.49 8.32 -4.11
N GLU A 121 -3.97 7.14 -4.44
CA GLU A 121 -3.14 6.04 -4.91
C GLU A 121 -3.72 5.46 -6.20
N SER A 122 -2.92 5.44 -7.25
CA SER A 122 -3.35 5.00 -8.59
C SER A 122 -4.64 5.68 -9.05
N GLY A 123 -4.81 6.97 -8.75
CA GLY A 123 -5.99 7.77 -9.10
C GLY A 123 -7.24 7.48 -8.27
N LYS A 124 -7.13 6.69 -7.21
CA LYS A 124 -8.24 6.37 -6.29
C LYS A 124 -7.99 7.00 -4.93
N LEU A 125 -9.07 7.43 -4.28
CA LEU A 125 -9.02 7.84 -2.87
C LEU A 125 -8.81 6.60 -2.00
N ALA A 126 -7.81 6.65 -1.14
CA ALA A 126 -7.41 5.55 -0.29
C ALA A 126 -7.15 6.00 1.14
N VAL A 127 -7.35 5.10 2.08
CA VAL A 127 -6.93 5.24 3.47
C VAL A 127 -6.08 4.04 3.88
N ILE A 128 -5.05 4.30 4.66
CA ILE A 128 -4.28 3.26 5.35
C ILE A 128 -4.55 3.41 6.83
N PHE A 129 -4.88 2.33 7.53
CA PHE A 129 -5.37 2.40 8.90
C PHE A 129 -4.94 1.21 9.75
N LYS A 130 -4.97 1.42 11.06
CA LYS A 130 -4.94 0.38 12.08
C LYS A 130 -6.23 0.42 12.88
N ASP A 131 -6.58 -0.70 13.48
CA ASP A 131 -7.78 -0.85 14.32
C ASP A 131 -7.52 -1.86 15.46
N GLY A 132 -8.52 -2.11 16.30
CA GLY A 132 -8.41 -3.04 17.42
C GLY A 132 -8.16 -4.52 17.06
N THR A 133 -8.14 -4.89 15.78
CA THR A 133 -7.77 -6.24 15.31
C THR A 133 -6.32 -6.34 14.90
N THR A 134 -5.66 -5.19 14.72
CA THR A 134 -4.29 -5.10 14.17
C THR A 134 -3.27 -5.80 15.06
N GLY A 135 -2.46 -6.66 14.45
CA GLY A 135 -1.43 -7.45 15.13
C GLY A 135 -1.91 -8.79 15.71
N ASN A 136 -3.21 -8.93 15.94
CA ASN A 136 -3.82 -10.17 16.42
C ASN A 136 -4.53 -10.92 15.29
N GLU A 137 -5.64 -10.39 14.81
CA GLU A 137 -6.49 -11.03 13.80
C GLU A 137 -6.16 -10.55 12.39
N THR A 138 -5.66 -9.31 12.27
CA THR A 138 -5.23 -8.70 11.00
C THR A 138 -3.74 -8.39 11.03
N TYR A 139 -3.19 -8.03 9.88
CA TYR A 139 -1.78 -7.76 9.72
C TYR A 139 -1.28 -6.63 10.63
N SER A 140 -0.14 -6.81 11.27
CA SER A 140 0.44 -5.85 12.24
C SER A 140 0.82 -4.49 11.65
N GLY A 141 1.09 -4.44 10.34
CA GLY A 141 1.35 -3.21 9.61
C GLY A 141 0.11 -2.37 9.30
N GLY A 142 -1.09 -2.87 9.62
CA GLY A 142 -2.36 -2.26 9.26
C GLY A 142 -2.91 -2.76 7.93
N ARG A 143 -3.97 -2.12 7.46
CA ARG A 143 -4.67 -2.46 6.21
C ARG A 143 -4.92 -1.22 5.38
N GLN A 144 -5.22 -1.44 4.11
CA GLN A 144 -5.59 -0.41 3.16
C GLN A 144 -7.03 -0.59 2.70
N LEU A 145 -7.70 0.52 2.43
CA LEU A 145 -9.04 0.56 1.88
C LEU A 145 -9.12 1.62 0.78
N TYR A 146 -9.59 1.23 -0.40
CA TYR A 146 -10.02 2.17 -1.43
C TYR A 146 -11.46 2.58 -1.17
N LEU A 147 -11.69 3.88 -1.22
CA LEU A 147 -13.02 4.47 -1.04
C LEU A 147 -13.72 4.64 -2.38
N SER A 148 -15.03 4.80 -2.36
CA SER A 148 -15.76 5.24 -3.55
C SER A 148 -15.26 6.61 -4.00
N LYS A 149 -15.49 6.93 -5.27
CA LYS A 149 -15.29 8.31 -5.73
C LYS A 149 -16.25 9.22 -4.95
N PRO A 150 -15.77 10.36 -4.39
CA PRO A 150 -16.64 11.34 -3.77
C PRO A 150 -17.69 11.85 -4.77
N ASP A 151 -18.90 12.01 -4.32
CA ASP A 151 -19.95 12.69 -5.09
C ASP A 151 -19.81 14.22 -4.99
N LYS A 152 -20.81 14.95 -5.51
CA LYS A 152 -20.83 16.42 -5.50
C LYS A 152 -20.85 17.04 -4.10
N ASP A 153 -21.38 16.32 -3.11
CA ASP A 153 -21.50 16.73 -1.71
C ASP A 153 -20.36 16.16 -0.85
N GLY A 154 -19.43 15.46 -1.47
CA GLY A 154 -18.27 14.83 -0.82
C GLY A 154 -18.61 13.49 -0.16
N GLU A 155 -19.78 12.91 -0.42
CA GLU A 155 -20.14 11.61 0.14
C GLU A 155 -19.27 10.51 -0.44
N VAL A 156 -18.76 9.65 0.44
CA VAL A 156 -17.95 8.47 0.12
C VAL A 156 -18.45 7.26 0.88
N ILE A 157 -18.13 6.09 0.37
CA ILE A 157 -18.41 4.82 1.04
C ILE A 157 -17.11 4.21 1.51
N LEU A 158 -17.03 3.95 2.82
CA LEU A 158 -16.01 3.14 3.47
C LEU A 158 -16.54 1.71 3.59
N ASP A 159 -16.28 0.87 2.60
CA ASP A 159 -16.65 -0.55 2.63
C ASP A 159 -15.50 -1.36 3.21
N PHE A 160 -15.44 -1.45 4.55
CA PHE A 160 -14.36 -2.16 5.25
C PHE A 160 -14.29 -3.65 4.91
N ASN A 161 -15.34 -4.25 4.34
CA ASN A 161 -15.26 -5.61 3.81
C ASN A 161 -14.24 -5.75 2.67
N LYS A 162 -13.86 -4.64 2.04
CA LYS A 162 -12.85 -4.57 0.98
C LYS A 162 -11.48 -4.15 1.49
N SER A 163 -11.27 -4.08 2.80
CA SER A 163 -9.96 -3.79 3.37
C SER A 163 -9.01 -4.95 3.11
N PHE A 164 -7.79 -4.64 2.67
CA PHE A 164 -6.81 -5.63 2.28
C PHE A 164 -5.44 -5.36 2.90
N ASN A 165 -4.62 -6.39 2.93
CA ASN A 165 -3.28 -6.34 3.49
C ASN A 165 -2.30 -5.66 2.53
N PHE A 166 -1.29 -5.01 3.10
CA PHE A 166 -0.15 -4.54 2.33
C PHE A 166 0.68 -5.70 1.78
N PRO A 167 1.43 -5.49 0.68
CA PRO A 167 2.36 -6.49 0.15
C PRO A 167 3.33 -7.05 1.19
N CYS A 168 3.70 -6.26 2.21
CA CYS A 168 4.56 -6.70 3.31
C CYS A 168 3.96 -7.79 4.20
N ALA A 169 2.67 -8.03 4.14
CA ALA A 169 2.03 -9.16 4.82
C ALA A 169 2.42 -10.51 4.19
N PHE A 170 2.84 -10.48 2.92
CA PHE A 170 3.14 -11.66 2.12
C PHE A 170 4.64 -11.79 1.79
N ASN A 171 5.37 -10.67 1.81
CA ASN A 171 6.74 -10.60 1.35
C ASN A 171 7.57 -9.65 2.24
N ASP A 172 8.69 -10.16 2.76
CA ASP A 172 9.58 -9.43 3.68
C ASP A 172 10.45 -8.36 2.96
N PHE A 173 10.50 -8.38 1.62
CA PHE A 173 11.33 -7.48 0.80
C PHE A 173 10.58 -6.25 0.28
N THR A 174 9.36 -6.02 0.73
CA THR A 174 8.57 -4.86 0.33
C THR A 174 8.65 -3.75 1.37
N THR A 175 8.53 -2.49 0.92
CA THR A 175 8.54 -1.30 1.76
C THR A 175 7.13 -0.70 1.79
N CYS A 176 6.39 -0.94 2.86
CA CYS A 176 5.03 -0.45 2.98
C CYS A 176 4.95 0.74 3.93
N PRO A 177 4.05 1.70 3.69
CA PRO A 177 3.86 2.82 4.58
C PRO A 177 3.26 2.35 5.92
N VAL A 178 3.64 3.02 7.00
CA VAL A 178 3.03 2.81 8.32
C VAL A 178 1.84 3.77 8.43
N PRO A 179 0.64 3.28 8.78
CA PRO A 179 -0.51 4.15 9.02
C PRO A 179 -0.22 5.23 10.05
N PRO A 180 -0.56 6.50 9.79
CA PRO A 180 -0.35 7.59 10.74
C PRO A 180 -1.21 7.38 12.00
N GLU A 181 -0.78 7.90 13.13
CA GLU A 181 -1.49 7.72 14.42
C GLU A 181 -2.96 8.13 14.36
N LYS A 182 -3.28 9.19 13.65
CA LYS A 182 -4.67 9.63 13.49
C LYS A 182 -5.54 8.65 12.69
N ASN A 183 -4.93 7.71 11.99
CA ASN A 183 -5.63 6.62 11.31
C ASN A 183 -5.65 5.33 12.17
N HIS A 184 -5.40 5.44 13.46
CA HIS A 184 -5.56 4.33 14.41
C HIS A 184 -6.95 4.41 15.04
N LEU A 185 -7.85 3.53 14.59
CA LEU A 185 -9.20 3.44 15.10
C LEU A 185 -9.23 2.63 16.42
N PRO A 186 -9.87 3.14 17.49
CA PRO A 186 -9.81 2.51 18.81
C PRO A 186 -10.74 1.30 18.95
N PHE A 187 -11.46 0.91 17.91
CA PHE A 187 -12.41 -0.20 17.90
C PHE A 187 -11.97 -1.28 16.89
N ARG A 188 -12.58 -2.46 17.00
CA ARG A 188 -12.27 -3.60 16.13
C ARG A 188 -13.10 -3.54 14.84
N ILE A 189 -12.46 -3.67 13.71
CA ILE A 189 -13.11 -3.81 12.39
C ILE A 189 -13.01 -5.26 11.95
N ILE A 190 -14.06 -6.03 12.23
CA ILE A 190 -14.17 -7.47 11.91
C ILE A 190 -14.68 -7.66 10.46
N ALA A 191 -14.04 -7.00 9.52
CA ALA A 191 -14.34 -7.02 8.09
C ALA A 191 -13.05 -6.98 7.27
N GLY A 192 -13.10 -7.45 6.02
CA GLY A 192 -11.96 -7.50 5.10
C GLY A 192 -10.96 -8.60 5.39
N GLU A 193 -9.75 -8.48 4.89
CA GLU A 193 -8.70 -9.48 5.02
C GLU A 193 -8.19 -9.63 6.45
N LYS A 194 -7.96 -10.88 6.85
CA LYS A 194 -7.28 -11.27 8.08
C LYS A 194 -5.77 -11.38 7.85
N ARG A 195 -5.04 -11.60 8.93
CA ARG A 195 -3.61 -11.89 8.89
C ARG A 195 -3.36 -13.15 8.06
N TYR A 196 -2.51 -13.02 7.06
CA TYR A 196 -1.95 -14.16 6.35
C TYR A 196 -0.85 -14.78 7.22
N ILE A 197 -0.92 -16.08 7.44
CA ILE A 197 0.11 -16.85 8.16
C ILE A 197 0.84 -17.65 7.11
N LYS A 198 2.13 -17.36 6.93
CA LYS A 198 3.00 -18.20 6.10
C LYS A 198 3.05 -19.59 6.73
N ILE A 199 2.72 -20.62 5.98
CA ILE A 199 2.83 -22.03 6.39
C ILE A 199 4.28 -22.49 6.20
#